data_f1fa3dcfe0cf417752f0adfecaa78e17
#
_entry.id   f1fa3dcfe0cf417752f0adfecaa78e17
#
_cell.length_a   1.000
_cell.length_b   1.000
_cell.length_c   1.000
_cell.angle_alpha   90.00
_cell.angle_beta   90.00
_cell.angle_gamma   90.00
#
_symmetry.space_group_name_H-M   'P 1'
#
loop_
_entity.id
_entity.type
_entity.pdbx_description
1 polymer ?
#
loop_
_entity_poly.entity_id
_entity_poly.type
_entity_poly.pdbx_seq_one_letter_code
_entity_poly.pdbx_strand_id
1 'polypeptide(L)'
;MSFCLGSQRIMGLIGKNGAGKSTTLKSILNMVSPESGSVKIFQKDFSQYEKECKQRIGVVFGGIDFYPLKKLSVITAVTQKFYTDWDQEQYQKYIKRFALDESKKFKELSNGMKVKYLLALALSHHAELLILDEPTSGLDPVSREELLHIFRQIVKNENCSILFSTHITSDLDKCADDITYIQNGCVLKSAGKDTFLHSFEHLKMPEDTGLLTLEEIMLRTERSEWDDDAAV
;
A
#
# COMPACT_ATOMS: atom_id res chain seq x y z
N MET A 1 15.34 -10.63 -1.61
CA MET A 1 14.59 -9.34 -1.66
C MET A 1 14.75 -8.66 -0.31
N SER A 2 15.19 -7.38 -0.24
CA SER A 2 15.36 -6.65 1.03
C SER A 2 15.02 -5.18 0.85
N PHE A 3 14.22 -4.62 1.75
CA PHE A 3 13.90 -3.19 1.85
C PHE A 3 13.46 -2.85 3.28
N CYS A 4 13.39 -1.58 3.60
CA CYS A 4 13.03 -1.09 4.92
C CYS A 4 12.14 0.15 4.80
N LEU A 5 11.00 0.15 5.48
CA LEU A 5 10.12 1.30 5.63
C LEU A 5 10.41 1.99 6.96
N GLY A 6 10.70 3.28 6.92
CA GLY A 6 10.84 4.12 8.11
C GLY A 6 9.49 4.43 8.78
N SER A 7 9.54 4.86 10.04
CA SER A 7 8.32 5.31 10.74
C SER A 7 7.79 6.61 10.13
N GLN A 8 6.47 6.77 10.15
CA GLN A 8 5.77 7.96 9.63
C GLN A 8 6.16 8.31 8.19
N ARG A 9 6.27 7.29 7.34
CA ARG A 9 6.61 7.44 5.92
C ARG A 9 5.63 6.66 5.05
N ILE A 10 5.49 7.10 3.81
CA ILE A 10 4.74 6.42 2.77
C ILE A 10 5.74 5.79 1.80
N MET A 11 5.74 4.46 1.72
CA MET A 11 6.53 3.73 0.72
C MET A 11 5.62 3.17 -0.35
N GLY A 12 5.95 3.48 -1.59
CA GLY A 12 5.33 2.88 -2.77
C GLY A 12 6.12 1.67 -3.26
N LEU A 13 5.40 0.57 -3.49
CA LEU A 13 5.91 -0.66 -4.08
C LEU A 13 5.50 -0.67 -5.56
N ILE A 14 6.43 -0.38 -6.48
CA ILE A 14 6.14 -0.30 -7.91
C ILE A 14 6.64 -1.52 -8.66
N GLY A 15 6.09 -1.75 -9.84
CA GLY A 15 6.44 -2.80 -10.80
C GLY A 15 5.26 -3.16 -11.68
N LYS A 16 5.54 -3.82 -12.80
CA LYS A 16 4.48 -4.29 -13.72
C LYS A 16 3.54 -5.31 -13.05
N ASN A 17 2.41 -5.58 -13.68
CA ASN A 17 1.53 -6.65 -13.25
C ASN A 17 2.27 -8.00 -13.31
N GLY A 18 2.17 -8.79 -12.23
CA GLY A 18 2.92 -10.04 -12.10
C GLY A 18 4.35 -9.90 -11.57
N ALA A 19 4.89 -8.69 -11.34
CA ALA A 19 6.25 -8.48 -10.82
C ALA A 19 6.48 -9.04 -9.40
N GLY A 20 5.42 -9.41 -8.67
CA GLY A 20 5.53 -9.97 -7.31
C GLY A 20 5.10 -9.02 -6.19
N LYS A 21 4.55 -7.82 -6.49
CA LYS A 21 4.11 -6.84 -5.48
C LYS A 21 3.17 -7.43 -4.43
N SER A 22 2.02 -7.96 -4.86
CA SER A 22 1.02 -8.56 -3.95
C SER A 22 1.55 -9.78 -3.22
N THR A 23 2.39 -10.60 -3.86
CA THR A 23 3.06 -11.74 -3.22
C THR A 23 3.98 -11.27 -2.11
N THR A 24 4.75 -10.20 -2.35
CA THR A 24 5.60 -9.56 -1.33
C THR A 24 4.79 -9.10 -0.12
N LEU A 25 3.68 -8.38 -0.36
CA LEU A 25 2.81 -7.92 0.74
C LEU A 25 2.20 -9.10 1.52
N LYS A 26 1.77 -10.15 0.83
CA LYS A 26 1.26 -11.38 1.48
C LYS A 26 2.33 -12.11 2.27
N SER A 27 3.57 -12.14 1.78
CA SER A 27 4.71 -12.74 2.50
C SER A 27 5.08 -11.95 3.75
N ILE A 28 5.06 -10.61 3.68
CA ILE A 28 5.25 -9.74 4.86
C ILE A 28 4.23 -10.05 5.96
N LEU A 29 2.99 -10.38 5.59
CA LEU A 29 1.89 -10.69 6.52
C LEU A 29 1.80 -12.17 6.91
N ASN A 30 2.78 -12.99 6.51
CA ASN A 30 2.80 -14.44 6.73
C ASN A 30 1.56 -15.17 6.16
N MET A 31 0.96 -14.60 5.10
CA MET A 31 -0.14 -15.23 4.36
C MET A 31 0.39 -16.19 3.28
N VAL A 32 1.65 -16.00 2.87
CA VAL A 32 2.43 -16.87 2.00
C VAL A 32 3.77 -17.06 2.66
N SER A 33 4.18 -18.29 2.90
CA SER A 33 5.47 -18.62 3.54
C SER A 33 6.62 -18.30 2.58
N PRO A 34 7.60 -17.45 2.96
CA PRO A 34 8.81 -17.27 2.18
C PRO A 34 9.69 -18.53 2.26
N GLU A 35 10.43 -18.87 1.18
CA GLU A 35 11.38 -19.98 1.19
C GLU A 35 12.57 -19.69 2.12
N SER A 36 12.96 -18.42 2.24
CA SER A 36 14.07 -17.98 3.11
C SER A 36 13.95 -16.51 3.46
N GLY A 37 14.74 -16.08 4.44
CA GLY A 37 14.76 -14.70 4.90
C GLY A 37 13.94 -14.48 6.18
N SER A 38 13.80 -13.22 6.58
CA SER A 38 13.04 -12.83 7.76
C SER A 38 12.33 -11.50 7.55
N VAL A 39 11.20 -11.34 8.21
CA VAL A 39 10.44 -10.09 8.25
C VAL A 39 10.47 -9.54 9.67
N LYS A 40 10.86 -8.29 9.81
CA LYS A 40 10.77 -7.57 11.09
C LYS A 40 9.76 -6.44 10.97
N ILE A 41 8.80 -6.41 11.89
CA ILE A 41 7.79 -5.34 12.00
C ILE A 41 7.86 -4.78 13.43
N PHE A 42 7.93 -3.46 13.56
CA PHE A 42 8.13 -2.79 14.84
C PHE A 42 9.38 -3.30 15.60
N GLN A 43 10.47 -3.59 14.84
CA GLN A 43 11.73 -4.14 15.32
C GLN A 43 11.64 -5.57 15.88
N LYS A 44 10.47 -6.23 15.81
CA LYS A 44 10.24 -7.60 16.26
C LYS A 44 10.26 -8.56 15.07
N ASP A 45 10.75 -9.77 15.28
CA ASP A 45 10.61 -10.86 14.32
C ASP A 45 9.13 -11.19 14.14
N PHE A 46 8.62 -10.99 12.92
CA PHE A 46 7.18 -11.12 12.68
C PHE A 46 6.68 -12.55 12.89
N SER A 47 7.50 -13.56 12.59
CA SER A 47 7.10 -14.96 12.76
C SER A 47 6.89 -15.33 14.23
N GLN A 48 7.64 -14.72 15.14
CA GLN A 48 7.54 -14.96 16.58
C GLN A 48 6.48 -14.09 17.26
N TYR A 49 6.27 -12.88 16.77
CA TYR A 49 5.38 -11.87 17.38
C TYR A 49 4.17 -11.52 16.49
N GLU A 50 3.77 -12.45 15.61
CA GLU A 50 2.73 -12.23 14.60
C GLU A 50 1.44 -11.69 15.19
N LYS A 51 0.93 -12.31 16.26
CA LYS A 51 -0.33 -11.89 16.91
C LYS A 51 -0.26 -10.46 17.45
N GLU A 52 0.84 -10.13 18.10
CA GLU A 52 1.07 -8.79 18.65
C GLU A 52 1.21 -7.74 17.53
N CYS A 53 2.02 -8.03 16.52
CA CYS A 53 2.20 -7.11 15.40
C CYS A 53 0.90 -6.89 14.63
N LYS A 54 0.10 -7.93 14.40
CA LYS A 54 -1.19 -7.83 13.68
C LYS A 54 -2.22 -6.95 14.41
N GLN A 55 -2.13 -6.78 15.72
CA GLN A 55 -2.97 -5.82 16.45
C GLN A 55 -2.70 -4.37 16.02
N ARG A 56 -1.51 -4.07 15.52
CA ARG A 56 -1.03 -2.74 15.14
C ARG A 56 -0.92 -2.55 13.61
N ILE A 57 -1.42 -3.51 12.82
CA ILE A 57 -1.37 -3.48 11.36
C ILE A 57 -2.79 -3.38 10.82
N GLY A 58 -3.01 -2.40 9.95
CA GLY A 58 -4.21 -2.33 9.11
C GLY A 58 -3.92 -2.84 7.70
N VAL A 59 -4.83 -3.62 7.13
CA VAL A 59 -4.64 -4.24 5.81
C VAL A 59 -5.81 -3.91 4.90
N VAL A 60 -5.49 -3.50 3.66
CA VAL A 60 -6.48 -3.30 2.60
C VAL A 60 -5.98 -3.99 1.34
N PHE A 61 -6.56 -5.12 0.98
CA PHE A 61 -6.28 -5.78 -0.28
C PHE A 61 -7.30 -5.37 -1.35
N GLY A 62 -6.81 -4.94 -2.50
CA GLY A 62 -7.62 -4.67 -3.68
C GLY A 62 -8.31 -5.94 -4.18
N GLY A 63 -9.55 -5.79 -4.69
CA GLY A 63 -10.29 -6.90 -5.29
C GLY A 63 -10.86 -7.93 -4.31
N ILE A 64 -10.65 -7.80 -3.01
CA ILE A 64 -11.26 -8.68 -2.00
C ILE A 64 -12.58 -8.09 -1.54
N ASP A 65 -13.68 -8.76 -1.88
CA ASP A 65 -14.99 -8.45 -1.33
C ASP A 65 -15.12 -8.99 0.10
N PHE A 66 -14.77 -8.13 1.05
CA PHE A 66 -14.83 -8.42 2.48
C PHE A 66 -16.28 -8.48 2.96
N TYR A 67 -16.84 -9.70 3.03
CA TYR A 67 -18.25 -9.92 3.40
C TYR A 67 -19.27 -9.11 2.57
N PRO A 68 -19.34 -9.28 1.24
CA PRO A 68 -20.04 -8.37 0.33
C PRO A 68 -21.54 -8.19 0.64
N LEU A 69 -22.18 -9.20 1.21
CA LEU A 69 -23.61 -9.21 1.52
C LEU A 69 -23.96 -8.71 2.93
N LYS A 70 -22.96 -8.42 3.75
CA LYS A 70 -23.18 -7.94 5.13
C LYS A 70 -23.20 -6.40 5.16
N LYS A 71 -24.00 -5.86 6.07
CA LYS A 71 -24.01 -4.42 6.39
C LYS A 71 -22.69 -4.03 7.05
N LEU A 72 -22.25 -2.78 6.84
CA LEU A 72 -21.02 -2.27 7.46
C LEU A 72 -21.09 -2.40 9.00
N SER A 73 -22.23 -2.06 9.61
CA SER A 73 -22.43 -2.22 11.06
C SER A 73 -22.17 -3.65 11.57
N VAL A 74 -22.56 -4.67 10.79
CA VAL A 74 -22.32 -6.08 11.15
C VAL A 74 -20.84 -6.44 11.00
N ILE A 75 -20.19 -5.98 9.93
CA ILE A 75 -18.76 -6.21 9.69
C ILE A 75 -17.96 -5.56 10.83
N THR A 76 -18.25 -4.31 11.17
CA THR A 76 -17.59 -3.58 12.26
C THR A 76 -17.78 -4.29 13.60
N ALA A 77 -19.01 -4.72 13.94
CA ALA A 77 -19.30 -5.43 15.19
C ALA A 77 -18.54 -6.77 15.34
N VAL A 78 -18.16 -7.40 14.23
CA VAL A 78 -17.30 -8.59 14.24
C VAL A 78 -15.84 -8.18 14.32
N THR A 79 -15.39 -7.21 13.51
CA THR A 79 -13.99 -6.78 13.43
C THR A 79 -13.47 -6.27 14.76
N GLN A 80 -14.23 -5.42 15.44
CA GLN A 80 -13.83 -4.86 16.75
C GLN A 80 -13.49 -5.92 17.81
N LYS A 81 -14.04 -7.14 17.70
CA LYS A 81 -13.76 -8.23 18.66
C LYS A 81 -12.37 -8.84 18.52
N PHE A 82 -11.69 -8.57 17.40
CA PHE A 82 -10.33 -9.07 17.14
C PHE A 82 -9.25 -8.12 17.64
N TYR A 83 -9.60 -6.88 17.98
CA TYR A 83 -8.65 -5.86 18.39
C TYR A 83 -8.87 -5.44 19.83
N THR A 84 -7.80 -5.50 20.63
CA THR A 84 -7.85 -5.17 22.07
C THR A 84 -8.03 -3.68 22.32
N ASP A 85 -7.44 -2.86 21.45
CA ASP A 85 -7.39 -1.39 21.58
C ASP A 85 -8.36 -0.71 20.59
N TRP A 86 -9.56 -1.29 20.44
CA TRP A 86 -10.59 -0.69 19.61
C TRP A 86 -11.15 0.60 20.21
N ASP A 87 -11.09 1.68 19.43
CA ASP A 87 -11.64 3.00 19.78
C ASP A 87 -12.92 3.27 18.97
N GLN A 88 -14.07 3.16 19.65
CA GLN A 88 -15.38 3.37 19.05
C GLN A 88 -15.62 4.85 18.67
N GLU A 89 -15.06 5.80 19.41
CA GLU A 89 -15.21 7.24 19.11
C GLU A 89 -14.41 7.58 17.86
N GLN A 90 -13.19 7.07 17.75
CA GLN A 90 -12.34 7.21 16.56
C GLN A 90 -13.04 6.62 15.33
N TYR A 91 -13.62 5.42 15.47
CA TYR A 91 -14.40 4.80 14.41
C TYR A 91 -15.53 5.70 13.91
N GLN A 92 -16.35 6.24 14.82
CA GLN A 92 -17.46 7.13 14.45
C GLN A 92 -16.99 8.42 13.78
N LYS A 93 -15.84 8.99 14.19
CA LYS A 93 -15.22 10.13 13.52
C LYS A 93 -14.89 9.82 12.07
N TYR A 94 -14.29 8.64 11.79
CA TYR A 94 -13.96 8.24 10.42
C TYR A 94 -15.18 7.92 9.59
N ILE A 95 -16.18 7.23 10.13
CA ILE A 95 -17.45 6.97 9.44
C ILE A 95 -18.11 8.28 9.00
N LYS A 96 -18.18 9.27 9.91
CA LYS A 96 -18.71 10.61 9.60
C LYS A 96 -17.84 11.34 8.57
N ARG A 97 -16.52 11.33 8.76
CA ARG A 97 -15.56 12.00 7.87
C ARG A 97 -15.63 11.48 6.45
N PHE A 98 -15.79 10.17 6.28
CA PHE A 98 -15.84 9.50 4.98
C PHE A 98 -17.26 9.40 4.42
N ALA A 99 -18.25 9.99 5.11
CA ALA A 99 -19.67 9.98 4.73
C ALA A 99 -20.19 8.56 4.43
N LEU A 100 -19.83 7.58 5.29
CA LEU A 100 -20.21 6.19 5.16
C LEU A 100 -21.54 5.91 5.87
N ASP A 101 -22.43 5.19 5.18
CA ASP A 101 -23.71 4.73 5.74
C ASP A 101 -23.58 3.28 6.20
N GLU A 102 -23.55 3.06 7.51
CA GLU A 102 -23.37 1.74 8.12
C GLU A 102 -24.55 0.77 7.87
N SER A 103 -25.68 1.26 7.40
CA SER A 103 -26.83 0.42 7.04
C SER A 103 -26.66 -0.26 5.68
N LYS A 104 -25.77 0.24 4.82
CA LYS A 104 -25.44 -0.32 3.51
C LYS A 104 -24.64 -1.61 3.61
N LYS A 105 -24.81 -2.47 2.62
CA LYS A 105 -23.97 -3.67 2.45
C LYS A 105 -22.64 -3.27 1.80
N PHE A 106 -21.58 -4.00 2.12
CA PHE A 106 -20.25 -3.70 1.59
C PHE A 106 -20.21 -3.64 0.04
N LYS A 107 -20.93 -4.54 -0.64
CA LYS A 107 -21.03 -4.54 -2.12
C LYS A 107 -21.72 -3.30 -2.72
N GLU A 108 -22.48 -2.55 -1.92
CA GLU A 108 -23.19 -1.34 -2.37
C GLU A 108 -22.30 -0.09 -2.34
N LEU A 109 -21.09 -0.22 -1.81
CA LEU A 109 -20.10 0.85 -1.77
C LEU A 109 -19.36 0.94 -3.11
N SER A 110 -19.00 2.17 -3.52
CA SER A 110 -18.00 2.36 -4.57
C SER A 110 -16.62 1.84 -4.10
N ASN A 111 -15.70 1.58 -5.03
CA ASN A 111 -14.36 1.11 -4.67
C ASN A 111 -13.66 2.08 -3.70
N GLY A 112 -13.74 3.40 -3.93
CA GLY A 112 -13.20 4.40 -3.02
C GLY A 112 -13.83 4.36 -1.63
N MET A 113 -15.15 4.18 -1.54
CA MET A 113 -15.83 4.02 -0.25
C MET A 113 -15.44 2.72 0.47
N LYS A 114 -15.21 1.63 -0.27
CA LYS A 114 -14.70 0.37 0.31
C LYS A 114 -13.34 0.59 0.97
N VAL A 115 -12.39 1.24 0.26
CA VAL A 115 -11.06 1.56 0.82
C VAL A 115 -11.20 2.47 2.04
N LYS A 116 -11.98 3.53 1.97
CA LYS A 116 -12.25 4.43 3.11
C LYS A 116 -12.81 3.70 4.32
N TYR A 117 -13.73 2.77 4.11
CA TYR A 117 -14.28 1.95 5.19
C TYR A 117 -13.23 1.05 5.85
N LEU A 118 -12.40 0.37 5.04
CA LEU A 118 -11.33 -0.47 5.57
C LEU A 118 -10.26 0.35 6.30
N LEU A 119 -9.96 1.58 5.83
CA LEU A 119 -9.12 2.53 6.56
C LEU A 119 -9.75 2.96 7.89
N ALA A 120 -11.06 3.22 7.90
CA ALA A 120 -11.77 3.55 9.13
C ALA A 120 -11.63 2.43 10.18
N LEU A 121 -11.80 1.16 9.77
CA LEU A 121 -11.58 0.02 10.66
C LEU A 121 -10.14 -0.03 11.20
N ALA A 122 -9.15 0.09 10.30
CA ALA A 122 -7.73 0.02 10.66
C ALA A 122 -7.31 1.12 11.62
N LEU A 123 -7.74 2.35 11.38
CA LEU A 123 -7.40 3.50 12.22
C LEU A 123 -8.13 3.47 13.57
N SER A 124 -9.25 2.74 13.67
CA SER A 124 -10.01 2.60 14.90
C SER A 124 -9.40 1.61 15.91
N HIS A 125 -8.43 0.80 15.51
CA HIS A 125 -7.61 0.00 16.40
C HIS A 125 -6.16 0.50 16.49
N HIS A 126 -5.96 1.79 16.18
CA HIS A 126 -4.66 2.48 16.25
C HIS A 126 -3.54 1.80 15.46
N ALA A 127 -3.84 1.39 14.21
CA ALA A 127 -2.84 0.81 13.33
C ALA A 127 -1.66 1.78 13.12
N GLU A 128 -0.45 1.30 13.37
CA GLU A 128 0.80 2.03 13.17
C GLU A 128 1.45 1.73 11.82
N LEU A 129 0.96 0.69 11.14
CA LEU A 129 1.36 0.32 9.79
C LEU A 129 0.12 -0.05 8.96
N LEU A 130 -0.08 0.61 7.84
CA LEU A 130 -1.05 0.22 6.83
C LEU A 130 -0.35 -0.49 5.67
N ILE A 131 -0.85 -1.66 5.30
CA ILE A 131 -0.39 -2.42 4.13
C ILE A 131 -1.54 -2.49 3.14
N LEU A 132 -1.36 -1.83 1.98
CA LEU A 132 -2.42 -1.63 1.01
C LEU A 132 -1.99 -2.21 -0.35
N ASP A 133 -2.79 -3.10 -0.92
CA ASP A 133 -2.52 -3.68 -2.23
C ASP A 133 -3.43 -3.03 -3.29
N GLU A 134 -2.84 -2.28 -4.21
CA GLU A 134 -3.50 -1.56 -5.30
C GLU A 134 -4.72 -0.70 -4.84
N PRO A 135 -4.60 0.12 -3.77
CA PRO A 135 -5.75 0.79 -3.14
C PRO A 135 -6.42 1.83 -4.04
N THR A 136 -5.73 2.33 -5.06
CA THR A 136 -6.20 3.37 -6.00
C THR A 136 -6.69 2.79 -7.33
N SER A 137 -6.53 1.48 -7.53
CA SER A 137 -6.92 0.82 -8.78
C SER A 137 -8.43 0.88 -9.00
N GLY A 138 -8.82 1.25 -10.23
CA GLY A 138 -10.24 1.37 -10.61
C GLY A 138 -10.99 2.53 -9.97
N LEU A 139 -10.29 3.50 -9.37
CA LEU A 139 -10.88 4.75 -8.91
C LEU A 139 -10.88 5.79 -10.05
N ASP A 140 -11.92 6.63 -10.06
CA ASP A 140 -11.91 7.83 -10.86
C ASP A 140 -10.84 8.83 -10.36
N PRO A 141 -10.40 9.80 -11.19
CA PRO A 141 -9.31 10.72 -10.83
C PRO A 141 -9.56 11.52 -9.55
N VAL A 142 -10.80 11.91 -9.27
CA VAL A 142 -11.14 12.72 -8.08
C VAL A 142 -11.07 11.86 -6.82
N SER A 143 -11.68 10.69 -6.83
CA SER A 143 -11.63 9.72 -5.71
C SER A 143 -10.20 9.27 -5.42
N ARG A 144 -9.37 9.12 -6.46
CA ARG A 144 -7.95 8.79 -6.32
C ARG A 144 -7.17 9.90 -5.62
N GLU A 145 -7.32 11.14 -6.07
CA GLU A 145 -6.67 12.31 -5.48
C GLU A 145 -7.04 12.46 -3.99
N GLU A 146 -8.34 12.32 -3.69
CA GLU A 146 -8.83 12.37 -2.32
C GLU A 146 -8.19 11.29 -1.44
N LEU A 147 -8.08 10.05 -1.96
CA LEU A 147 -7.48 8.94 -1.21
C LEU A 147 -5.99 9.17 -0.93
N LEU A 148 -5.22 9.65 -1.90
CA LEU A 148 -3.81 10.00 -1.72
C LEU A 148 -3.62 11.13 -0.70
N HIS A 149 -4.52 12.11 -0.70
CA HIS A 149 -4.55 13.15 0.32
C HIS A 149 -4.83 12.58 1.72
N ILE A 150 -5.77 11.63 1.83
CA ILE A 150 -6.05 10.91 3.08
C ILE A 150 -4.79 10.18 3.58
N PHE A 151 -4.04 9.50 2.71
CA PHE A 151 -2.80 8.81 3.10
C PHE A 151 -1.79 9.77 3.72
N ARG A 152 -1.55 10.93 3.11
CA ARG A 152 -0.66 11.96 3.67
C ARG A 152 -1.14 12.45 5.04
N GLN A 153 -2.45 12.64 5.21
CA GLN A 153 -3.02 13.06 6.48
C GLN A 153 -2.87 11.99 7.57
N ILE A 154 -3.05 10.71 7.24
CA ILE A 154 -2.84 9.60 8.17
C ILE A 154 -1.40 9.60 8.67
N VAL A 155 -0.41 9.62 7.77
CA VAL A 155 1.00 9.60 8.16
C VAL A 155 1.37 10.82 9.00
N LYS A 156 0.82 11.99 8.68
CA LYS A 156 1.11 13.23 9.42
C LYS A 156 0.49 13.27 10.82
N ASN A 157 -0.72 12.72 10.99
CA ASN A 157 -1.53 12.97 12.18
C ASN A 157 -1.71 11.76 13.09
N GLU A 158 -1.55 10.51 12.56
CA GLU A 158 -1.92 9.28 13.27
C GLU A 158 -0.71 8.41 13.66
N ASN A 159 0.51 8.96 13.57
CA ASN A 159 1.75 8.20 13.85
C ASN A 159 1.81 6.85 13.11
N CYS A 160 1.29 6.80 11.89
CA CYS A 160 1.14 5.61 11.08
C CYS A 160 2.05 5.66 9.85
N SER A 161 2.63 4.54 9.45
CA SER A 161 3.35 4.38 8.20
C SER A 161 2.49 3.65 7.18
N ILE A 162 2.72 3.90 5.90
CA ILE A 162 1.96 3.27 4.81
C ILE A 162 2.91 2.58 3.86
N LEU A 163 2.69 1.29 3.61
CA LEU A 163 3.27 0.52 2.52
C LEU A 163 2.16 0.19 1.53
N PHE A 164 2.23 0.69 0.31
CA PHE A 164 1.23 0.33 -0.69
C PHE A 164 1.81 -0.05 -2.04
N SER A 165 1.21 -1.04 -2.67
CA SER A 165 1.53 -1.42 -4.03
C SER A 165 0.72 -0.59 -5.02
N THR A 166 1.33 -0.25 -6.15
CA THR A 166 0.62 0.34 -7.28
C THR A 166 1.40 0.11 -8.58
N HIS A 167 0.68 0.08 -9.70
CA HIS A 167 1.25 0.20 -11.04
C HIS A 167 1.07 1.62 -11.60
N ILE A 168 0.46 2.53 -10.83
CA ILE A 168 0.18 3.91 -11.23
C ILE A 168 1.26 4.81 -10.61
N THR A 169 2.28 5.12 -11.39
CA THR A 169 3.44 5.90 -10.94
C THR A 169 3.09 7.29 -10.44
N SER A 170 2.12 7.94 -11.08
CA SER A 170 1.64 9.28 -10.69
C SER A 170 1.08 9.36 -9.27
N ASP A 171 0.60 8.24 -8.69
CA ASP A 171 0.16 8.20 -7.30
C ASP A 171 1.33 8.40 -6.34
N LEU A 172 2.47 7.77 -6.66
CA LEU A 172 3.69 7.88 -5.86
C LEU A 172 4.33 9.26 -5.97
N ASP A 173 4.25 9.87 -7.16
CA ASP A 173 4.72 11.26 -7.33
C ASP A 173 4.02 12.22 -6.38
N LYS A 174 2.76 11.95 -6.07
CA LYS A 174 1.94 12.78 -5.21
C LYS A 174 2.11 12.51 -3.71
N CYS A 175 2.38 11.29 -3.30
CA CYS A 175 2.31 10.97 -1.87
C CYS A 175 3.49 10.19 -1.29
N ALA A 176 4.32 9.50 -2.09
CA ALA A 176 5.36 8.64 -1.56
C ALA A 176 6.61 9.42 -1.13
N ASP A 177 7.18 8.99 0.00
CA ASP A 177 8.48 9.42 0.51
C ASP A 177 9.58 8.46 0.06
N ASP A 178 9.27 7.17 -0.04
CA ASP A 178 10.19 6.10 -0.43
C ASP A 178 9.59 5.28 -1.58
N ILE A 179 10.45 4.79 -2.45
CA ILE A 179 10.09 3.93 -3.58
C ILE A 179 10.85 2.62 -3.49
N THR A 180 10.15 1.51 -3.67
CA THR A 180 10.74 0.18 -3.87
C THR A 180 10.26 -0.38 -5.20
N TYR A 181 11.18 -0.58 -6.15
CA TYR A 181 10.87 -1.13 -7.46
C TYR A 181 11.12 -2.64 -7.47
N ILE A 182 10.06 -3.39 -7.77
CA ILE A 182 10.11 -4.85 -7.93
C ILE A 182 9.98 -5.20 -9.40
N GLN A 183 10.92 -6.01 -9.88
CA GLN A 183 10.95 -6.56 -11.23
C GLN A 183 11.26 -8.05 -11.14
N ASN A 184 10.46 -8.89 -11.81
CA ASN A 184 10.66 -10.36 -11.86
C ASN A 184 10.90 -11.02 -10.49
N GLY A 185 10.15 -10.60 -9.45
CA GLY A 185 10.28 -11.11 -8.10
C GLY A 185 11.49 -10.60 -7.31
N CYS A 186 12.29 -9.69 -7.86
CA CYS A 186 13.46 -9.11 -7.22
C CYS A 186 13.27 -7.61 -6.93
N VAL A 187 13.88 -7.10 -5.85
CA VAL A 187 14.00 -5.65 -5.65
C VAL A 187 15.13 -5.13 -6.51
N LEU A 188 14.79 -4.34 -7.51
CA LEU A 188 15.77 -3.66 -8.35
C LEU A 188 16.41 -2.49 -7.59
N LYS A 189 15.58 -1.68 -6.94
CA LYS A 189 16.02 -0.54 -6.13
C LYS A 189 15.01 -0.24 -5.03
N SER A 190 15.51 0.16 -3.85
CA SER A 190 14.71 0.70 -2.75
C SER A 190 15.44 1.88 -2.15
N ALA A 191 14.81 3.06 -2.13
CA ALA A 191 15.42 4.28 -1.60
C ALA A 191 14.37 5.38 -1.35
N GLY A 192 14.74 6.44 -0.64
CA GLY A 192 13.98 7.69 -0.64
C GLY A 192 13.77 8.22 -2.06
N LYS A 193 12.64 8.83 -2.34
CA LYS A 193 12.19 9.19 -3.69
C LYS A 193 13.26 9.93 -4.50
N ASP A 194 13.88 10.97 -3.95
CA ASP A 194 14.90 11.75 -4.66
C ASP A 194 16.13 10.89 -4.99
N THR A 195 16.62 10.13 -4.02
CA THR A 195 17.74 9.20 -4.22
C THR A 195 17.39 8.11 -5.24
N PHE A 196 16.15 7.64 -5.22
CA PHE A 196 15.64 6.66 -6.17
C PHE A 196 15.72 7.23 -7.61
N LEU A 197 15.17 8.42 -7.86
CA LEU A 197 15.17 9.05 -9.18
C LEU A 197 16.61 9.26 -9.72
N HIS A 198 17.51 9.77 -8.88
CA HIS A 198 18.93 9.96 -9.26
C HIS A 198 19.64 8.65 -9.60
N SER A 199 19.26 7.53 -8.96
CA SER A 199 19.91 6.24 -9.23
C SER A 199 19.65 5.69 -10.64
N PHE A 200 18.70 6.26 -11.38
CA PHE A 200 18.36 5.88 -12.75
C PHE A 200 18.80 6.90 -13.81
N GLU A 201 19.69 7.84 -13.46
CA GLU A 201 20.23 8.80 -14.43
C GLU A 201 20.96 8.14 -15.61
N HIS A 202 21.48 6.93 -15.43
CA HIS A 202 22.11 6.15 -16.50
C HIS A 202 21.15 5.72 -17.62
N LEU A 203 19.83 5.78 -17.37
CA LEU A 203 18.80 5.50 -18.38
C LEU A 203 18.42 6.74 -19.22
N LYS A 204 19.01 7.91 -18.95
CA LYS A 204 18.74 9.13 -19.72
C LYS A 204 19.23 9.03 -21.14
N MET A 205 18.43 9.60 -22.04
CA MET A 205 18.79 9.86 -23.44
C MET A 205 19.29 11.30 -23.60
N PRO A 206 20.02 11.62 -24.66
CA PRO A 206 20.57 12.97 -24.86
C PRO A 206 19.52 14.10 -24.87
N GLU A 207 18.31 13.81 -25.27
CA GLU A 207 17.17 14.74 -25.30
C GLU A 207 16.49 14.99 -23.96
N ASP A 208 16.76 14.16 -22.94
CA ASP A 208 16.09 14.27 -21.64
C ASP A 208 16.59 15.48 -20.84
N THR A 209 15.66 16.31 -20.39
CA THR A 209 15.93 17.44 -19.51
C THR A 209 15.44 17.15 -18.09
N GLY A 210 16.29 17.35 -17.08
CA GLY A 210 15.94 17.07 -15.69
C GLY A 210 16.04 15.59 -15.29
N LEU A 211 15.45 15.18 -14.17
CA LEU A 211 15.37 13.78 -13.74
C LEU A 211 14.26 13.06 -14.51
N LEU A 212 14.46 11.76 -14.73
CA LEU A 212 13.41 10.90 -15.28
C LEU A 212 12.26 10.78 -14.27
N THR A 213 11.04 10.75 -14.78
CA THR A 213 9.85 10.42 -14.00
C THR A 213 9.84 8.94 -13.62
N LEU A 214 9.06 8.55 -12.61
CA LEU A 214 8.87 7.13 -12.27
C LEU A 214 8.33 6.33 -13.45
N GLU A 215 7.46 6.92 -14.27
CA GLU A 215 6.91 6.28 -15.46
C GLU A 215 7.99 6.02 -16.51
N GLU A 216 8.83 7.01 -16.82
CA GLU A 216 9.94 6.86 -17.76
C GLU A 216 10.96 5.82 -17.29
N ILE A 217 11.28 5.81 -15.98
CA ILE A 217 12.15 4.79 -15.38
C ILE A 217 11.58 3.41 -15.61
N MET A 218 10.31 3.19 -15.30
CA MET A 218 9.65 1.89 -15.49
C MET A 218 9.64 1.49 -16.98
N LEU A 219 9.24 2.41 -17.87
CA LEU A 219 9.17 2.13 -19.30
C LEU A 219 10.54 1.75 -19.88
N ARG A 220 11.60 2.47 -19.52
CA ARG A 220 12.95 2.21 -20.05
C ARG A 220 13.57 0.95 -19.47
N THR A 221 13.35 0.69 -18.19
CA THR A 221 13.83 -0.53 -17.54
C THR A 221 13.15 -1.78 -18.12
N GLU A 222 11.85 -1.73 -18.41
CA GLU A 222 11.12 -2.86 -18.97
C GLU A 222 11.41 -3.05 -20.49
N ARG A 223 11.73 -1.98 -21.22
CA ARG A 223 12.09 -2.08 -22.66
C ARG A 223 13.45 -2.73 -22.88
N SER A 224 14.42 -2.49 -22.03
CA SER A 224 15.74 -3.12 -22.14
C SER A 224 15.66 -4.66 -22.11
N GLU A 225 14.67 -5.22 -21.38
CA GLU A 225 14.42 -6.67 -21.39
C GLU A 225 13.81 -7.17 -22.71
N TRP A 226 12.96 -6.37 -23.37
CA TRP A 226 12.37 -6.79 -24.66
C TRP A 226 13.40 -6.86 -25.79
N ASP A 227 14.38 -5.97 -25.78
CA ASP A 227 15.46 -5.96 -26.76
C ASP A 227 16.44 -7.12 -26.53
N ASP A 228 16.69 -7.52 -25.29
CA ASP A 228 17.51 -8.70 -24.94
C ASP A 228 16.81 -10.02 -25.30
N ASP A 229 15.48 -10.14 -25.07
CA ASP A 229 14.70 -11.33 -25.44
C ASP A 229 14.51 -11.45 -26.97
N ALA A 230 14.56 -10.34 -27.71
CA ALA A 230 14.47 -10.35 -29.18
C ALA A 230 15.79 -10.70 -29.88
N ALA A 231 16.89 -10.75 -29.13
CA ALA A 231 18.24 -11.08 -29.63
C ALA A 231 18.59 -12.58 -29.49
N VAL A 232 17.68 -13.42 -29.00
CA VAL A 232 17.79 -14.88 -28.89
C VAL A 232 16.90 -15.54 -29.92
#